data_9922839edecb4499b42f0ea6daf3fb6f
#
_entry.id   9922839edecb4499b42f0ea6daf3fb6f
#
_cell.length_a   1.000
_cell.length_b   1.000
_cell.length_c   1.000
_cell.angle_alpha   90.00
_cell.angle_beta   90.00
_cell.angle_gamma   90.00
#
_symmetry.space_group_name_H-M   'P 1'
#
loop_
_entity.id
_entity.type
_entity.pdbx_description
1 polymer ?
#
loop_
_entity_poly.entity_id
_entity_poly.type
_entity_poly.pdbx_seq_one_letter_code
_entity_poly.pdbx_strand_id
1 'polypeptide(L)'
;MPKFKLILLAATLAGLFACTPSEQKKSAQVGYLKTNISQAELNNTANYKRYNYYCNNLTTGETSFLATYFPLSRESRKQENFGIYFQLDGGKAELFDHLQNRTLGGNKFEVSYRSYQPIDGSYVDLIAREHSSTYYKNFNGTQLPWLECRQG
;
A
#
# COMPACT_ATOMS: atom_id res chain seq x y z
N MET A 1 37.42 -59.66 -33.40
CA MET A 1 37.50 -58.24 -33.04
C MET A 1 36.12 -57.60 -32.99
N PRO A 2 35.55 -57.39 -31.84
CA PRO A 2 34.30 -56.64 -31.77
C PRO A 2 34.57 -55.19 -31.54
N LYS A 3 33.96 -54.36 -32.34
CA LYS A 3 34.01 -52.91 -32.22
C LYS A 3 33.00 -52.44 -31.15
N PHE A 4 33.51 -51.84 -30.11
CA PHE A 4 32.69 -51.15 -29.11
C PHE A 4 32.10 -49.87 -29.71
N LYS A 5 30.79 -49.80 -29.79
CA LYS A 5 30.06 -48.54 -30.06
C LYS A 5 29.82 -47.80 -28.76
N LEU A 6 30.45 -46.67 -28.62
CA LEU A 6 30.24 -45.71 -27.52
C LEU A 6 28.89 -45.06 -27.75
N ILE A 7 27.91 -45.30 -26.85
CA ILE A 7 26.63 -44.61 -26.83
C ILE A 7 26.81 -43.38 -25.93
N LEU A 8 26.77 -42.22 -26.59
CA LEU A 8 26.77 -40.93 -25.87
C LEU A 8 25.34 -40.68 -25.35
N LEU A 9 25.17 -40.75 -24.02
CA LEU A 9 23.95 -40.37 -23.36
C LEU A 9 23.94 -38.83 -23.20
N ALA A 10 23.18 -38.14 -23.99
CA ALA A 10 22.94 -36.74 -23.81
C ALA A 10 21.87 -36.53 -22.69
N ALA A 11 22.33 -36.09 -21.53
CA ALA A 11 21.44 -35.67 -20.44
C ALA A 11 20.91 -34.27 -20.75
N THR A 12 19.67 -34.19 -21.15
CA THR A 12 18.93 -32.91 -21.25
C THR A 12 18.55 -32.45 -19.84
N LEU A 13 19.24 -31.46 -19.31
CA LEU A 13 18.78 -30.70 -18.16
C LEU A 13 17.60 -29.83 -18.58
N ALA A 14 16.40 -30.27 -18.26
CA ALA A 14 15.24 -29.40 -18.29
C ALA A 14 15.31 -28.43 -17.11
N GLY A 15 15.75 -27.20 -17.40
CA GLY A 15 15.70 -26.10 -16.44
C GLY A 15 14.25 -25.75 -16.14
N LEU A 16 13.81 -26.04 -14.92
CA LEU A 16 12.56 -25.55 -14.38
C LEU A 16 12.69 -24.05 -14.13
N PHE A 17 12.26 -23.24 -15.08
CA PHE A 17 11.99 -21.82 -14.84
C PHE A 17 10.72 -21.72 -14.00
N ALA A 18 10.90 -21.61 -12.70
CA ALA A 18 9.83 -21.19 -11.81
C ALA A 18 9.57 -19.69 -12.06
N CYS A 19 8.69 -19.38 -13.00
CA CYS A 19 8.12 -18.06 -13.10
C CYS A 19 7.23 -17.83 -11.92
N THR A 20 7.63 -16.97 -10.99
CA THR A 20 6.76 -16.37 -9.98
C THR A 20 6.10 -15.13 -10.59
N PRO A 21 4.80 -15.16 -10.95
CA PRO A 21 4.18 -14.08 -11.72
C PRO A 21 3.63 -12.92 -10.88
N SER A 22 3.89 -12.83 -9.57
CA SER A 22 3.14 -11.92 -8.71
C SER A 22 3.83 -10.60 -8.35
N GLU A 23 5.13 -10.43 -8.58
CA GLU A 23 5.83 -9.20 -8.16
C GLU A 23 5.96 -8.12 -9.23
N GLN A 24 5.91 -8.45 -10.50
CA GLN A 24 6.13 -7.48 -11.58
C GLN A 24 4.94 -6.57 -11.90
N LYS A 25 3.71 -6.92 -11.53
CA LYS A 25 2.54 -6.06 -11.80
C LYS A 25 2.34 -4.91 -10.81
N LYS A 26 2.88 -5.02 -9.59
CA LYS A 26 2.71 -3.97 -8.56
C LYS A 26 3.64 -2.77 -8.75
N SER A 27 4.81 -2.93 -9.32
CA SER A 27 5.77 -1.84 -9.50
C SER A 27 5.39 -0.83 -10.59
N ALA A 28 4.57 -1.22 -11.56
CA ALA A 28 4.15 -0.36 -12.66
C ALA A 28 3.05 0.64 -12.28
N GLN A 29 2.26 0.36 -11.24
CA GLN A 29 1.16 1.23 -10.80
C GLN A 29 1.59 2.37 -9.88
N VAL A 30 2.75 2.27 -9.24
CA VAL A 30 3.28 3.26 -8.30
C VAL A 30 4.30 4.20 -8.96
N GLY A 31 4.37 4.24 -10.27
CA GLY A 31 5.40 4.95 -11.04
C GLY A 31 5.60 6.44 -10.71
N TYR A 32 4.69 7.08 -9.97
CA TYR A 32 4.78 8.48 -9.56
C TYR A 32 5.01 8.68 -8.07
N LEU A 33 4.79 7.66 -7.24
CA LEU A 33 4.93 7.76 -5.79
C LEU A 33 6.09 6.88 -5.34
N LYS A 34 6.97 7.48 -4.55
CA LYS A 34 8.16 6.81 -4.02
C LYS A 34 7.78 6.01 -2.78
N THR A 35 8.24 4.78 -2.67
CA THR A 35 8.10 3.98 -1.43
C THR A 35 8.95 4.52 -0.28
N ASN A 36 10.03 5.27 -0.59
CA ASN A 36 10.85 5.97 0.36
C ASN A 36 10.81 7.46 0.04
N ILE A 37 9.97 8.21 0.75
CA ILE A 37 9.84 9.65 0.63
C ILE A 37 10.42 10.32 1.86
N SER A 38 11.15 11.43 1.67
CA SER A 38 11.69 12.22 2.77
C SER A 38 10.61 13.12 3.38
N GLN A 39 10.79 13.47 4.66
CA GLN A 39 9.91 14.44 5.33
C GLN A 39 9.93 15.80 4.65
N ALA A 40 11.08 16.23 4.10
CA ALA A 40 11.19 17.48 3.35
C ALA A 40 10.35 17.47 2.08
N GLU A 41 10.30 16.36 1.36
CA GLU A 41 9.43 16.20 0.19
C GLU A 41 7.95 16.24 0.57
N LEU A 42 7.55 15.54 1.63
CA LEU A 42 6.16 15.53 2.13
C LEU A 42 5.69 16.90 2.62
N ASN A 43 6.59 17.69 3.20
CA ASN A 43 6.30 19.03 3.69
C ASN A 43 6.21 20.09 2.55
N ASN A 44 6.52 19.71 1.32
CA ASN A 44 6.36 20.60 0.19
C ASN A 44 4.87 20.76 -0.18
N THR A 45 4.26 21.85 0.25
CA THR A 45 2.86 22.16 0.06
C THR A 45 2.46 22.39 -1.41
N ALA A 46 3.41 22.59 -2.30
CA ALA A 46 3.17 22.63 -3.74
C ALA A 46 2.90 21.21 -4.32
N ASN A 47 3.43 20.17 -3.68
CA ASN A 47 3.32 18.79 -4.14
C ASN A 47 2.32 17.96 -3.37
N TYR A 48 2.08 18.28 -2.09
CA TYR A 48 1.24 17.48 -1.20
C TYR A 48 0.30 18.36 -0.38
N LYS A 49 -0.95 17.89 -0.23
CA LYS A 49 -1.90 18.41 0.75
C LYS A 49 -1.89 17.49 1.96
N ARG A 50 -1.61 18.06 3.13
CA ARG A 50 -1.59 17.36 4.41
C ARG A 50 -2.93 17.48 5.12
N TYR A 51 -3.38 16.36 5.70
CA TYR A 51 -4.49 16.32 6.65
C TYR A 51 -4.01 15.66 7.94
N ASN A 52 -4.50 16.17 9.06
CA ASN A 52 -4.15 15.69 10.39
C ASN A 52 -5.36 15.03 11.04
N TYR A 53 -5.10 13.97 11.79
CA TYR A 53 -6.12 13.20 12.49
C TYR A 53 -5.64 12.84 13.88
N TYR A 54 -6.59 12.72 14.81
CA TYR A 54 -6.40 12.08 16.09
C TYR A 54 -7.02 10.69 16.03
N CYS A 55 -6.24 9.68 16.42
CA CYS A 55 -6.62 8.28 16.32
C CYS A 55 -6.64 7.62 17.68
N ASN A 56 -7.64 6.81 17.95
CA ASN A 56 -7.63 5.87 19.06
C ASN A 56 -7.15 4.51 18.59
N ASN A 57 -6.13 3.97 19.24
CA ASN A 57 -5.71 2.60 19.04
C ASN A 57 -6.72 1.67 19.73
N LEU A 58 -7.45 0.91 18.95
CA LEU A 58 -8.53 0.05 19.46
C LEU A 58 -8.02 -1.18 20.22
N THR A 59 -6.72 -1.47 20.12
CA THR A 59 -6.08 -2.57 20.84
C THR A 59 -5.52 -2.11 22.19
N THR A 60 -4.86 -0.92 22.24
CA THR A 60 -4.17 -0.42 23.44
C THR A 60 -4.95 0.66 24.18
N GLY A 61 -5.92 1.31 23.52
CA GLY A 61 -6.62 2.48 24.05
C GLY A 61 -5.81 3.77 24.01
N GLU A 62 -4.59 3.76 23.50
CA GLU A 62 -3.73 4.93 23.39
C GLU A 62 -4.16 5.83 22.24
N THR A 63 -3.90 7.13 22.41
CA THR A 63 -4.13 8.12 21.36
C THR A 63 -2.87 8.29 20.54
N SER A 64 -3.03 8.27 19.19
CA SER A 64 -1.97 8.50 18.23
C SER A 64 -2.30 9.70 17.35
N PHE A 65 -1.27 10.33 16.82
CA PHE A 65 -1.39 11.40 15.83
C PHE A 65 -1.08 10.86 14.43
N LEU A 66 -1.99 11.09 13.50
CA LEU A 66 -1.83 10.66 12.11
C LEU A 66 -1.80 11.85 11.16
N ALA A 67 -0.81 11.87 10.29
CA ALA A 67 -0.80 12.75 9.12
C ALA A 67 -0.97 11.92 7.84
N THR A 68 -1.83 12.39 6.94
CA THR A 68 -1.94 11.85 5.59
C THR A 68 -1.55 12.92 4.58
N TYR A 69 -0.91 12.51 3.48
CA TYR A 69 -0.43 13.40 2.44
C TYR A 69 -0.98 12.97 1.09
N PHE A 70 -1.73 13.84 0.47
CA PHE A 70 -2.33 13.64 -0.85
C PHE A 70 -1.52 14.34 -1.91
N PRO A 71 -1.06 13.64 -2.96
CA PRO A 71 -0.33 14.25 -4.06
C PRO A 71 -1.22 15.25 -4.81
N LEU A 72 -0.67 16.43 -5.11
CA LEU A 72 -1.36 17.49 -5.83
C LEU A 72 -1.05 17.48 -7.34
N SER A 73 -0.07 16.70 -7.79
CA SER A 73 0.33 16.65 -9.20
C SER A 73 -0.84 16.21 -10.08
N ARG A 74 -0.95 16.85 -11.24
CA ARG A 74 -2.01 16.59 -12.21
C ARG A 74 -1.89 15.17 -12.80
N GLU A 75 -0.65 14.68 -12.96
CA GLU A 75 -0.34 13.33 -13.42
C GLU A 75 -0.78 12.28 -12.41
N SER A 76 -0.51 12.49 -11.13
CA SER A 76 -0.94 11.57 -10.06
C SER A 76 -2.45 11.49 -9.93
N ARG A 77 -3.18 12.59 -10.22
CA ARG A 77 -4.64 12.62 -10.15
C ARG A 77 -5.36 12.08 -11.38
N LYS A 78 -4.69 12.05 -12.53
CA LYS A 78 -5.25 11.48 -13.76
C LYS A 78 -5.31 9.96 -13.72
N GLN A 79 -4.57 9.33 -12.85
CA GLN A 79 -4.69 7.90 -12.62
C GLN A 79 -5.91 7.67 -11.73
N GLU A 80 -6.82 6.83 -12.16
CA GLU A 80 -8.01 6.45 -11.38
C GLU A 80 -7.67 5.89 -10.00
N ASN A 81 -6.40 5.51 -9.79
CA ASN A 81 -5.88 4.86 -8.60
C ASN A 81 -4.60 5.55 -8.12
N PHE A 82 -4.72 6.73 -7.55
CA PHE A 82 -3.57 7.39 -6.93
C PHE A 82 -3.42 6.96 -5.45
N GLY A 83 -2.18 6.75 -5.02
CA GLY A 83 -1.86 6.43 -3.65
C GLY A 83 -1.76 7.68 -2.76
N ILE A 84 -1.75 7.46 -1.46
CA ILE A 84 -1.52 8.48 -0.43
C ILE A 84 -0.41 8.05 0.50
N TYR A 85 0.21 9.01 1.19
CA TYR A 85 1.14 8.67 2.28
C TYR A 85 0.43 8.78 3.62
N PHE A 86 0.77 7.87 4.49
CA PHE A 86 0.32 7.75 5.86
C PHE A 86 1.52 7.85 6.80
N GLN A 87 1.43 8.67 7.83
CA GLN A 87 2.49 8.84 8.82
C GLN A 87 1.91 8.86 10.23
N LEU A 88 2.22 7.85 11.02
CA LEU A 88 1.75 7.72 12.40
C LEU A 88 2.82 8.24 13.36
N ASP A 89 2.42 9.11 14.30
CA ASP A 89 3.24 9.67 15.38
C ASP A 89 4.60 10.23 14.92
N GLY A 90 4.62 10.82 13.72
CA GLY A 90 5.83 11.38 13.13
C GLY A 90 6.89 10.35 12.70
N GLY A 91 6.53 9.08 12.68
CA GLY A 91 7.39 8.00 12.22
C GLY A 91 7.63 8.00 10.71
N LYS A 92 8.01 6.86 10.17
CA LYS A 92 8.19 6.68 8.73
C LYS A 92 6.86 6.86 8.00
N ALA A 93 6.89 7.57 6.88
CA ALA A 93 5.74 7.67 5.99
C ALA A 93 5.62 6.40 5.15
N GLU A 94 4.44 5.80 5.18
CA GLU A 94 4.11 4.60 4.43
C GLU A 94 3.21 4.93 3.25
N LEU A 95 3.48 4.33 2.10
CA LEU A 95 2.66 4.49 0.90
C LEU A 95 1.46 3.55 0.97
N PHE A 96 0.27 4.08 0.65
CA PHE A 96 -0.97 3.34 0.52
C PHE A 96 -1.50 3.43 -0.91
N ASP A 97 -1.81 2.30 -1.50
CA ASP A 97 -2.46 2.21 -2.81
C ASP A 97 -3.97 2.34 -2.68
N HIS A 98 -4.58 3.03 -3.64
CA HIS A 98 -6.03 3.07 -3.77
C HIS A 98 -6.57 1.68 -4.17
N LEU A 99 -7.61 1.23 -3.48
CA LEU A 99 -8.29 -0.02 -3.81
C LEU A 99 -9.59 0.24 -4.55
N GLN A 100 -10.50 1.04 -3.96
CA GLN A 100 -11.82 1.29 -4.53
C GLN A 100 -12.47 2.54 -3.95
N ASN A 101 -13.41 3.07 -4.72
CA ASN A 101 -14.39 4.05 -4.27
C ASN A 101 -15.76 3.37 -4.15
N ARG A 102 -16.50 3.68 -3.10
CA ARG A 102 -17.84 3.16 -2.87
C ARG A 102 -18.79 4.29 -2.52
N THR A 103 -19.92 4.37 -3.20
CA THR A 103 -21.00 5.27 -2.86
C THR A 103 -21.93 4.59 -1.86
N LEU A 104 -22.18 5.21 -0.72
CA LEU A 104 -23.01 4.68 0.36
C LEU A 104 -24.47 5.17 0.32
N GLY A 105 -24.84 5.93 -0.71
CA GLY A 105 -26.13 6.62 -0.81
C GLY A 105 -26.11 8.00 -0.12
N GLY A 106 -27.04 8.89 -0.50
CA GLY A 106 -27.16 10.23 0.08
C GLY A 106 -25.89 11.09 -0.04
N ASN A 107 -25.18 11.01 -1.15
CA ASN A 107 -23.92 11.73 -1.40
C ASN A 107 -22.77 11.38 -0.45
N LYS A 108 -22.83 10.25 0.26
CA LYS A 108 -21.74 9.76 1.11
C LYS A 108 -20.80 8.86 0.32
N PHE A 109 -19.52 9.07 0.52
CA PHE A 109 -18.46 8.31 -0.13
C PHE A 109 -17.61 7.56 0.89
N GLU A 110 -17.13 6.41 0.46
CA GLU A 110 -16.12 5.62 1.15
C GLU A 110 -15.01 5.33 0.16
N VAL A 111 -13.78 5.57 0.57
CA VAL A 111 -12.58 5.29 -0.21
C VAL A 111 -11.73 4.31 0.58
N SER A 112 -11.29 3.26 -0.06
CA SER A 112 -10.39 2.28 0.56
C SER A 112 -9.02 2.29 -0.09
N TYR A 113 -8.02 2.13 0.78
CA TYR A 113 -6.61 2.03 0.44
C TYR A 113 -6.00 0.84 1.17
N ARG A 114 -4.88 0.35 0.66
CA ARG A 114 -4.05 -0.66 1.33
C ARG A 114 -2.60 -0.22 1.35
N SER A 115 -1.90 -0.48 2.44
CA SER A 115 -0.46 -0.25 2.50
C SER A 115 0.24 -0.99 1.37
N TYR A 116 1.15 -0.29 0.67
CA TYR A 116 1.90 -0.87 -0.45
C TYR A 116 2.82 -2.01 0.00
N GLN A 117 3.35 -1.88 1.21
CA GLN A 117 4.15 -2.90 1.87
C GLN A 117 3.53 -3.26 3.22
N PRO A 118 3.82 -4.44 3.76
CA PRO A 118 3.43 -4.77 5.13
C PRO A 118 4.02 -3.77 6.13
N ILE A 119 3.22 -3.39 7.13
CA ILE A 119 3.61 -2.57 8.27
C ILE A 119 3.57 -3.49 9.49
N ASP A 120 4.69 -3.67 10.16
CA ASP A 120 4.82 -4.60 11.29
C ASP A 120 4.30 -6.02 10.97
N GLY A 121 4.64 -6.52 9.79
CA GLY A 121 4.32 -7.87 9.35
C GLY A 121 2.90 -8.07 8.79
N SER A 122 2.07 -7.03 8.74
CA SER A 122 0.70 -7.09 8.22
C SER A 122 0.43 -6.00 7.20
N TYR A 123 -0.39 -6.27 6.20
CA TYR A 123 -0.97 -5.19 5.40
C TYR A 123 -1.96 -4.40 6.25
N VAL A 124 -2.03 -3.10 6.00
CA VAL A 124 -2.98 -2.21 6.65
C VAL A 124 -3.98 -1.73 5.62
N ASP A 125 -5.25 -1.96 5.87
CA ASP A 125 -6.36 -1.45 5.07
C ASP A 125 -6.91 -0.18 5.74
N LEU A 126 -7.06 0.88 4.96
CA LEU A 126 -7.70 2.12 5.36
C LEU A 126 -9.06 2.23 4.69
N ILE A 127 -10.08 2.47 5.48
CA ILE A 127 -11.42 2.86 5.00
C ILE A 127 -11.68 4.29 5.45
N ALA A 128 -11.65 5.22 4.49
CA ALA A 128 -11.87 6.63 4.73
C ALA A 128 -13.30 7.03 4.37
N ARG A 129 -13.92 7.80 5.25
CA ARG A 129 -15.23 8.44 5.07
C ARG A 129 -15.08 9.95 5.31
N GLU A 130 -16.13 10.73 5.06
CA GLU A 130 -16.07 12.19 5.04
C GLU A 130 -15.32 12.85 6.21
N HIS A 131 -15.53 12.42 7.45
CA HIS A 131 -14.88 12.99 8.65
C HIS A 131 -14.20 11.95 9.53
N SER A 132 -14.18 10.71 9.08
CA SER A 132 -13.62 9.60 9.85
C SER A 132 -12.89 8.62 8.97
N SER A 133 -11.91 7.98 9.54
CA SER A 133 -11.23 6.87 8.88
C SER A 133 -10.95 5.76 9.87
N THR A 134 -11.10 4.55 9.41
CA THR A 134 -10.81 3.34 10.21
C THR A 134 -9.72 2.56 9.51
N TYR A 135 -8.72 2.16 10.27
CA TYR A 135 -7.61 1.36 9.82
C TYR A 135 -7.74 -0.04 10.37
N TYR A 136 -7.48 -1.01 9.54
CA TYR A 136 -7.54 -2.42 9.87
C TYR A 136 -6.19 -3.07 9.59
N LYS A 137 -5.72 -3.92 10.48
CA LYS A 137 -4.63 -4.86 10.17
C LYS A 137 -5.24 -6.04 9.43
N ASN A 138 -4.67 -6.38 8.29
CA ASN A 138 -5.15 -7.48 7.44
C ASN A 138 -4.20 -8.67 7.56
N PHE A 139 -4.67 -9.72 8.20
CA PHE A 139 -3.98 -11.00 8.30
C PHE A 139 -4.68 -12.02 7.41
N ASN A 140 -4.05 -12.39 6.29
CA ASN A 140 -4.57 -13.43 5.38
C ASN A 140 -6.04 -13.24 4.99
N GLY A 141 -6.44 -12.00 4.71
CA GLY A 141 -7.82 -11.68 4.34
C GLY A 141 -8.76 -11.36 5.50
N THR A 142 -8.35 -11.57 6.75
CA THR A 142 -9.12 -11.17 7.94
C THR A 142 -8.73 -9.77 8.38
N GLN A 143 -9.70 -8.86 8.39
CA GLN A 143 -9.51 -7.48 8.84
C GLN A 143 -9.79 -7.37 10.34
N LEU A 144 -8.80 -6.93 11.11
CA LEU A 144 -8.91 -6.64 12.53
C LEU A 144 -8.84 -5.12 12.74
N PRO A 145 -9.84 -4.48 13.39
CA PRO A 145 -9.81 -3.06 13.69
C PRO A 145 -8.55 -2.69 14.46
N TRP A 146 -7.89 -1.62 14.05
CA TRP A 146 -6.64 -1.16 14.67
C TRP A 146 -6.73 0.28 15.14
N LEU A 147 -6.99 1.24 14.23
CA LEU A 147 -7.11 2.66 14.58
C LEU A 147 -8.46 3.20 14.12
N GLU A 148 -9.10 4.00 14.95
CA GLU A 148 -10.23 4.85 14.61
C GLU A 148 -9.81 6.30 14.66
N CYS A 149 -9.85 7.00 13.52
CA CYS A 149 -9.32 8.33 13.36
C CYS A 149 -10.41 9.35 13.04
N ARG A 150 -10.28 10.54 13.61
CA ARG A 150 -11.14 11.70 13.30
C ARG A 150 -10.26 12.87 12.89
N GLN A 151 -10.72 13.62 11.91
CA GLN A 151 -10.03 14.82 11.45
C GLN A 151 -10.00 15.85 12.59
N GLY A 152 -8.79 16.39 12.85
CA GLY A 152 -8.57 17.44 13.83
C GLY A 152 -8.85 18.82 13.28
#